data_316daa775239745f56f04faa9312bfa6
#
_entry.id   316daa775239745f56f04faa9312bfa6
#
_cell.length_a   1.000
_cell.length_b   1.000
_cell.length_c   1.000
_cell.angle_alpha   90.00
_cell.angle_beta   90.00
_cell.angle_gamma   90.00
#
_symmetry.space_group_name_H-M   'P 1'
#
loop_
_entity.id
_entity.type
_entity.pdbx_description
1 polymer ?
#
loop_
_entity_poly.entity_id
_entity_poly.type
_entity_poly.pdbx_seq_one_letter_code
_entity_poly.pdbx_strand_id
1 'polypeptide(L)'
;VNPAPAGSLSASGQDMGQFMIAHLQNGAFGPNRILQEATAKQMHETALTILPPLNRMLLGFYETNVNGHRSITHAGDTQWFHSQLSLFPDDNIGIFVSMNSSGNEGVAGKIRSTLFKGFADRYLPGPNHEGSVDAATAKLHAQQMVGVYDNSRRSDDTFVTLSNLAGQMKVGLNQKGELLIPALTDLNGQPTQWVEIAPYVWRDANGSDRLAAKFENGRIVRFSVDPFSPFMMFEPVPASKSGSWLVPAFIASVVALLLTVLAWPVSAL
;
A
#
# COMPACT_ATOMS: atom_id res chain seq x y z
N VAL A 1 -12.55 5.38 -20.20
CA VAL A 1 -11.91 4.06 -20.22
C VAL A 1 -12.86 3.07 -19.57
N ASN A 2 -13.26 2.03 -20.29
CA ASN A 2 -14.09 0.96 -19.72
C ASN A 2 -13.21 0.12 -18.77
N PRO A 3 -13.50 0.05 -17.46
CA PRO A 3 -12.68 -0.67 -16.48
C PRO A 3 -12.85 -2.20 -16.55
N ALA A 4 -13.60 -2.73 -17.50
CA ALA A 4 -13.72 -4.17 -17.68
C ALA A 4 -12.35 -4.80 -18.06
N PRO A 5 -12.03 -5.97 -17.49
CA PRO A 5 -12.85 -6.77 -16.58
C PRO A 5 -12.74 -6.37 -15.10
N ALA A 6 -11.76 -5.56 -14.71
CA ALA A 6 -11.36 -5.37 -13.32
C ALA A 6 -12.29 -4.43 -12.50
N GLY A 7 -13.19 -3.69 -13.11
CA GLY A 7 -14.01 -2.69 -12.39
C GLY A 7 -15.47 -2.65 -12.84
N SER A 8 -15.97 -3.67 -13.53
CA SER A 8 -17.34 -3.66 -14.08
C SER A 8 -18.32 -4.56 -13.33
N LEU A 9 -17.90 -5.28 -12.30
CA LEU A 9 -18.83 -6.01 -11.45
C LEU A 9 -19.63 -5.04 -10.58
N SER A 10 -20.95 -5.12 -10.67
CA SER A 10 -21.86 -4.44 -9.75
C SER A 10 -22.57 -5.47 -8.88
N ALA A 11 -22.52 -5.28 -7.57
CA ALA A 11 -23.11 -6.17 -6.59
C ALA A 11 -23.65 -5.37 -5.41
N SER A 12 -24.69 -5.89 -4.75
CA SER A 12 -25.16 -5.35 -3.47
C SER A 12 -24.32 -5.83 -2.31
N GLY A 13 -24.43 -5.17 -1.14
CA GLY A 13 -23.81 -5.67 0.08
C GLY A 13 -24.30 -7.08 0.48
N GLN A 14 -25.53 -7.41 0.14
CA GLN A 14 -26.09 -8.75 0.39
C GLN A 14 -25.43 -9.82 -0.51
N ASP A 15 -25.23 -9.51 -1.79
CA ASP A 15 -24.50 -10.42 -2.71
C ASP A 15 -23.06 -10.65 -2.25
N MET A 16 -22.40 -9.57 -1.80
CA MET A 16 -21.05 -9.67 -1.24
C MET A 16 -21.02 -10.46 0.06
N GLY A 17 -22.07 -10.41 0.89
CA GLY A 17 -22.27 -11.27 2.06
C GLY A 17 -22.33 -12.75 1.67
N GLN A 18 -23.08 -13.10 0.64
CA GLN A 18 -23.16 -14.49 0.14
C GLN A 18 -21.82 -14.95 -0.45
N PHE A 19 -21.12 -14.07 -1.16
CA PHE A 19 -19.79 -14.34 -1.70
C PHE A 19 -18.78 -14.61 -0.57
N MET A 20 -18.80 -13.81 0.50
CA MET A 20 -17.96 -14.03 1.69
C MET A 20 -18.24 -15.38 2.35
N ILE A 21 -19.51 -15.73 2.55
CA ILE A 21 -19.93 -17.03 3.12
C ILE A 21 -19.40 -18.17 2.24
N ALA A 22 -19.55 -18.06 0.91
CA ALA A 22 -19.06 -19.07 0.00
C ALA A 22 -17.54 -19.28 0.13
N HIS A 23 -16.77 -18.22 0.27
CA HIS A 23 -15.31 -18.34 0.48
C HIS A 23 -14.95 -18.90 1.86
N LEU A 24 -15.63 -18.47 2.94
CA LEU A 24 -15.44 -19.01 4.29
C LEU A 24 -15.79 -20.50 4.38
N GLN A 25 -16.73 -20.96 3.55
CA GLN A 25 -17.13 -22.37 3.43
C GLN A 25 -16.37 -23.11 2.30
N ASN A 26 -15.16 -22.68 1.95
CA ASN A 26 -14.34 -23.29 0.92
C ASN A 26 -15.07 -23.51 -0.41
N GLY A 27 -15.75 -22.48 -0.88
CA GLY A 27 -16.44 -22.42 -2.16
C GLY A 27 -17.90 -22.86 -2.15
N ALA A 28 -18.47 -23.27 -1.00
CA ALA A 28 -19.86 -23.70 -0.88
C ALA A 28 -20.76 -22.58 -0.35
N PHE A 29 -22.00 -22.51 -0.84
CA PHE A 29 -23.08 -21.68 -0.30
C PHE A 29 -24.40 -22.46 -0.35
N GLY A 30 -24.82 -22.97 0.79
CA GLY A 30 -25.96 -23.90 0.87
C GLY A 30 -25.74 -25.12 -0.03
N PRO A 31 -26.70 -25.47 -0.89
CA PRO A 31 -26.56 -26.62 -1.81
C PRO A 31 -25.69 -26.32 -3.04
N ASN A 32 -25.32 -25.04 -3.25
CA ASN A 32 -24.57 -24.58 -4.42
C ASN A 32 -23.08 -24.43 -4.10
N ARG A 33 -22.29 -24.33 -5.16
CA ARG A 33 -20.85 -24.18 -5.05
C ARG A 33 -20.34 -23.24 -6.17
N ILE A 34 -19.54 -22.24 -5.78
CA ILE A 34 -18.88 -21.33 -6.73
C ILE A 34 -17.48 -21.82 -7.11
N LEU A 35 -16.81 -22.57 -6.22
CA LEU A 35 -15.47 -23.12 -6.40
C LEU A 35 -15.40 -24.55 -5.84
N GLN A 36 -14.58 -25.39 -6.42
CA GLN A 36 -14.21 -26.65 -5.78
C GLN A 36 -13.45 -26.34 -4.50
N GLU A 37 -13.62 -27.18 -3.47
CA GLU A 37 -12.99 -26.99 -2.17
C GLU A 37 -11.45 -26.87 -2.28
N ALA A 38 -10.84 -27.74 -3.06
CA ALA A 38 -9.40 -27.70 -3.30
C ALA A 38 -8.95 -26.37 -3.95
N THR A 39 -9.74 -25.84 -4.89
CA THR A 39 -9.46 -24.54 -5.54
C THR A 39 -9.59 -23.38 -4.56
N ALA A 40 -10.63 -23.37 -3.72
CA ALA A 40 -10.81 -22.33 -2.70
C ALA A 40 -9.64 -22.32 -1.70
N LYS A 41 -9.25 -23.51 -1.20
CA LYS A 41 -8.06 -23.66 -0.33
C LYS A 41 -6.79 -23.19 -1.04
N GLN A 42 -6.57 -23.60 -2.29
CA GLN A 42 -5.43 -23.15 -3.07
C GLN A 42 -5.38 -21.61 -3.19
N MET A 43 -6.52 -20.96 -3.44
CA MET A 43 -6.59 -19.49 -3.52
C MET A 43 -6.24 -18.83 -2.19
N HIS A 44 -6.65 -19.39 -1.07
CA HIS A 44 -6.47 -18.79 0.24
C HIS A 44 -5.12 -19.12 0.90
N GLU A 45 -4.48 -20.20 0.52
CA GLU A 45 -3.28 -20.73 1.20
C GLU A 45 -2.00 -20.55 0.38
N THR A 46 -2.08 -20.53 -0.97
CA THR A 46 -0.91 -20.32 -1.81
C THR A 46 -0.42 -18.87 -1.66
N ALA A 47 0.70 -18.71 -0.98
CA ALA A 47 1.22 -17.42 -0.62
C ALA A 47 2.59 -17.14 -1.27
N LEU A 48 2.74 -15.95 -1.84
CA LEU A 48 4.01 -15.38 -2.27
C LEU A 48 4.47 -14.38 -1.20
N THR A 49 5.56 -14.71 -0.51
CA THR A 49 6.24 -13.83 0.44
C THR A 49 7.30 -13.04 -0.29
N ILE A 50 7.09 -11.73 -0.45
CA ILE A 50 8.05 -10.85 -1.14
C ILE A 50 9.00 -10.21 -0.14
N LEU A 51 8.48 -9.75 0.99
CA LEU A 51 9.25 -9.05 2.02
C LEU A 51 8.74 -9.42 3.42
N PRO A 52 9.33 -10.46 4.05
CA PRO A 52 8.99 -10.77 5.44
C PRO A 52 9.35 -9.60 6.39
N PRO A 53 8.58 -9.33 7.44
CA PRO A 53 7.40 -10.07 7.93
C PRO A 53 6.07 -9.48 7.45
N LEU A 54 6.06 -8.67 6.38
CA LEU A 54 4.84 -8.04 5.87
C LEU A 54 3.85 -9.07 5.31
N ASN A 55 2.63 -8.61 5.11
CA ASN A 55 1.55 -9.38 4.52
C ASN A 55 1.93 -9.96 3.16
N ARG A 56 1.34 -11.13 2.82
CA ARG A 56 1.70 -11.91 1.63
C ARG A 56 0.66 -11.77 0.52
N MET A 57 1.10 -11.91 -0.74
CA MET A 57 0.18 -12.05 -1.88
C MET A 57 -0.37 -13.48 -1.92
N LEU A 58 -1.65 -13.61 -2.22
CA LEU A 58 -2.35 -14.86 -2.44
C LEU A 58 -2.89 -14.92 -3.89
N LEU A 59 -3.66 -15.95 -4.22
CA LEU A 59 -4.28 -16.04 -5.56
C LEU A 59 -5.63 -15.31 -5.57
N GLY A 60 -5.66 -14.12 -6.18
CA GLY A 60 -6.83 -13.25 -6.21
C GLY A 60 -7.13 -12.51 -4.89
N PHE A 61 -6.34 -12.75 -3.86
CA PHE A 61 -6.40 -12.09 -2.56
C PHE A 61 -5.00 -11.66 -2.09
N TYR A 62 -4.93 -10.94 -1.00
CA TYR A 62 -3.72 -10.68 -0.23
C TYR A 62 -4.03 -10.69 1.26
N GLU A 63 -3.02 -10.88 2.08
CA GLU A 63 -3.18 -10.84 3.52
C GLU A 63 -3.29 -9.41 4.03
N THR A 64 -4.06 -9.25 5.11
CA THR A 64 -4.13 -8.05 5.96
C THR A 64 -4.22 -8.48 7.41
N ASN A 65 -3.25 -9.29 7.84
CA ASN A 65 -3.21 -9.85 9.18
C ASN A 65 -3.22 -8.75 10.23
N VAL A 66 -4.04 -8.92 11.26
CA VAL A 66 -4.23 -7.93 12.32
C VAL A 66 -4.45 -8.63 13.66
N ASN A 67 -3.89 -8.10 14.74
CA ASN A 67 -4.05 -8.61 16.11
C ASN A 67 -3.71 -10.11 16.28
N GLY A 68 -2.82 -10.64 15.44
CA GLY A 68 -2.48 -12.06 15.40
C GLY A 68 -3.48 -12.95 14.65
N HIS A 69 -4.58 -12.39 14.16
CA HIS A 69 -5.55 -13.10 13.33
C HIS A 69 -5.17 -13.03 11.86
N ARG A 70 -5.31 -14.15 11.17
CA ARG A 70 -5.11 -14.22 9.74
C ARG A 70 -6.31 -13.62 9.01
N SER A 71 -6.06 -12.62 8.19
CA SER A 71 -7.07 -12.03 7.31
C SER A 71 -6.62 -12.09 5.86
N ILE A 72 -7.53 -12.47 4.97
CA ILE A 72 -7.37 -12.42 3.52
C ILE A 72 -8.34 -11.39 2.95
N THR A 73 -7.85 -10.54 2.07
CA THR A 73 -8.55 -9.33 1.65
C THR A 73 -8.40 -9.11 0.16
N HIS A 74 -9.38 -8.44 -0.43
CA HIS A 74 -9.21 -7.70 -1.67
C HIS A 74 -9.93 -6.36 -1.59
N ALA A 75 -9.25 -5.29 -1.96
CA ALA A 75 -9.83 -3.97 -2.07
C ALA A 75 -10.01 -3.58 -3.55
N GLY A 76 -10.92 -2.67 -3.81
CA GLY A 76 -11.15 -2.14 -5.14
C GLY A 76 -11.50 -0.66 -5.08
N ASP A 77 -10.90 0.11 -5.98
CA ASP A 77 -11.14 1.53 -6.12
C ASP A 77 -11.46 1.85 -7.58
N THR A 78 -12.62 2.45 -7.80
CA THR A 78 -13.01 3.08 -9.05
C THR A 78 -13.05 4.59 -8.84
N GLN A 79 -13.52 5.33 -9.83
CA GLN A 79 -13.70 6.77 -9.67
C GLN A 79 -14.73 7.13 -8.57
N TRP A 80 -15.72 6.26 -8.35
CA TRP A 80 -16.86 6.53 -7.46
C TRP A 80 -17.00 5.57 -6.30
N PHE A 81 -16.54 4.32 -6.44
CA PHE A 81 -16.69 3.30 -5.42
C PHE A 81 -15.35 2.87 -4.87
N HIS A 82 -15.28 2.78 -3.55
CA HIS A 82 -14.12 2.37 -2.78
C HIS A 82 -14.56 1.24 -1.85
N SER A 83 -14.18 0.01 -2.18
CA SER A 83 -14.67 -1.19 -1.51
C SER A 83 -13.53 -2.02 -0.94
N GLN A 84 -13.82 -2.75 0.12
CA GLN A 84 -12.93 -3.75 0.70
C GLN A 84 -13.75 -4.92 1.21
N LEU A 85 -13.30 -6.12 0.85
CA LEU A 85 -13.76 -7.39 1.41
C LEU A 85 -12.60 -7.97 2.21
N SER A 86 -12.87 -8.36 3.45
CA SER A 86 -11.89 -9.04 4.32
C SER A 86 -12.53 -10.26 4.95
N LEU A 87 -11.81 -11.37 4.92
CA LEU A 87 -12.22 -12.65 5.49
C LEU A 87 -11.20 -13.04 6.56
N PHE A 88 -11.70 -13.55 7.68
CA PHE A 88 -10.93 -14.20 8.73
C PHE A 88 -11.29 -15.68 8.71
N PRO A 89 -10.60 -16.50 7.91
CA PRO A 89 -11.01 -17.90 7.69
C PRO A 89 -11.00 -18.72 8.96
N ASP A 90 -10.02 -18.50 9.84
CA ASP A 90 -9.86 -19.24 11.09
C ASP A 90 -10.92 -18.87 12.13
N ASP A 91 -11.45 -17.64 12.04
CA ASP A 91 -12.51 -17.11 12.92
C ASP A 91 -13.91 -17.25 12.31
N ASN A 92 -14.00 -17.67 11.03
CA ASN A 92 -15.24 -17.75 10.25
C ASN A 92 -16.03 -16.43 10.20
N ILE A 93 -15.31 -15.32 10.03
CA ILE A 93 -15.87 -13.96 9.99
C ILE A 93 -15.52 -13.31 8.65
N GLY A 94 -16.48 -12.56 8.10
CA GLY A 94 -16.27 -11.70 6.94
C GLY A 94 -16.79 -10.30 7.20
N ILE A 95 -16.06 -9.29 6.67
CA ILE A 95 -16.49 -7.91 6.67
C ILE A 95 -16.39 -7.34 5.25
N PHE A 96 -17.44 -6.66 4.81
CA PHE A 96 -17.47 -5.92 3.55
C PHE A 96 -17.83 -4.47 3.81
N VAL A 97 -17.04 -3.57 3.25
CA VAL A 97 -17.28 -2.12 3.29
C VAL A 97 -17.23 -1.58 1.87
N SER A 98 -18.20 -0.76 1.52
CA SER A 98 -18.21 -0.04 0.23
C SER A 98 -18.71 1.38 0.44
N MET A 99 -18.04 2.33 -0.16
CA MET A 99 -18.38 3.75 -0.17
C MET A 99 -18.48 4.24 -1.61
N ASN A 100 -19.50 5.04 -1.90
CA ASN A 100 -19.75 5.60 -3.25
C ASN A 100 -19.23 7.03 -3.41
N SER A 101 -18.19 7.39 -2.66
CA SER A 101 -17.53 8.70 -2.73
C SER A 101 -16.07 8.57 -2.30
N SER A 102 -15.19 9.30 -2.95
CA SER A 102 -13.80 9.45 -2.53
C SER A 102 -13.65 10.28 -1.25
N GLY A 103 -14.72 11.02 -0.87
CA GLY A 103 -14.66 11.97 0.22
C GLY A 103 -13.78 13.18 -0.11
N ASN A 104 -13.64 14.09 0.83
CA ASN A 104 -12.69 15.19 0.69
C ASN A 104 -11.26 14.64 0.71
N GLU A 105 -10.42 15.11 -0.23
CA GLU A 105 -9.00 14.75 -0.32
C GLU A 105 -8.72 13.23 -0.42
N GLY A 106 -9.70 12.44 -0.92
CA GLY A 106 -9.52 10.99 -1.08
C GLY A 106 -9.52 10.21 0.23
N VAL A 107 -10.18 10.68 1.28
CA VAL A 107 -10.21 10.09 2.62
C VAL A 107 -10.85 8.69 2.68
N ALA A 108 -11.57 8.26 1.64
CA ALA A 108 -12.27 6.98 1.62
C ALA A 108 -11.37 5.78 1.95
N GLY A 109 -10.13 5.74 1.46
CA GLY A 109 -9.16 4.70 1.79
C GLY A 109 -8.81 4.66 3.28
N LYS A 110 -8.64 5.82 3.91
CA LYS A 110 -8.37 5.92 5.35
C LYS A 110 -9.57 5.48 6.19
N ILE A 111 -10.78 5.90 5.83
CA ILE A 111 -12.01 5.48 6.52
C ILE A 111 -12.16 3.96 6.44
N ARG A 112 -11.96 3.38 5.27
CA ARG A 112 -12.02 1.93 5.05
C ARG A 112 -11.05 1.17 5.93
N SER A 113 -9.79 1.61 5.98
CA SER A 113 -8.76 1.02 6.86
C SER A 113 -9.11 1.16 8.34
N THR A 114 -9.62 2.33 8.76
CA THR A 114 -10.03 2.57 10.15
C THR A 114 -11.21 1.70 10.57
N LEU A 115 -12.19 1.53 9.69
CA LEU A 115 -13.33 0.64 9.95
C LEU A 115 -12.89 -0.82 10.10
N PHE A 116 -11.98 -1.28 9.23
CA PHE A 116 -11.42 -2.62 9.31
C PHE A 116 -10.66 -2.84 10.62
N LYS A 117 -9.75 -1.93 10.98
CA LYS A 117 -8.96 -2.02 12.22
C LYS A 117 -9.86 -1.92 13.45
N GLY A 118 -10.78 -0.95 13.50
CA GLY A 118 -11.69 -0.80 14.63
C GLY A 118 -12.63 -2.01 14.81
N PHE A 119 -13.01 -2.68 13.72
CA PHE A 119 -13.72 -3.95 13.78
C PHE A 119 -12.83 -5.04 14.39
N ALA A 120 -11.60 -5.18 13.88
CA ALA A 120 -10.67 -6.19 14.38
C ALA A 120 -10.33 -5.95 15.87
N ASP A 121 -10.04 -4.73 16.27
CA ASP A 121 -9.72 -4.39 17.66
C ASP A 121 -10.86 -4.72 18.63
N ARG A 122 -12.11 -4.57 18.16
CA ARG A 122 -13.30 -4.83 19.00
C ARG A 122 -13.67 -6.30 19.08
N TYR A 123 -13.59 -7.04 17.97
CA TYR A 123 -14.16 -8.39 17.85
C TYR A 123 -13.11 -9.49 17.75
N LEU A 124 -11.89 -9.14 17.40
CA LEU A 124 -10.74 -10.02 17.22
C LEU A 124 -9.50 -9.42 17.94
N PRO A 125 -9.60 -9.16 19.26
CA PRO A 125 -8.47 -8.63 20.00
C PRO A 125 -7.37 -9.70 20.09
N GLY A 126 -6.13 -9.27 19.99
CA GLY A 126 -4.98 -10.15 20.08
C GLY A 126 -3.82 -9.52 20.85
N PRO A 127 -2.84 -10.33 21.25
CA PRO A 127 -1.69 -9.82 21.96
C PRO A 127 -0.82 -8.96 21.04
N ASN A 128 -0.43 -7.79 21.49
CA ASN A 128 0.64 -7.01 20.88
C ASN A 128 1.98 -7.64 21.27
N HIS A 129 2.52 -8.51 20.43
CA HIS A 129 3.88 -9.00 20.57
C HIS A 129 4.82 -7.98 19.93
N GLU A 130 5.45 -7.18 20.73
CA GLU A 130 6.38 -6.16 20.27
C GLU A 130 7.81 -6.55 20.62
N GLY A 131 8.67 -6.58 19.59
CA GLY A 131 10.10 -6.52 19.78
C GLY A 131 10.54 -5.09 20.07
N SER A 132 11.83 -4.90 20.31
CA SER A 132 12.45 -3.58 20.41
C SER A 132 13.87 -3.64 19.87
N VAL A 133 14.32 -2.54 19.29
CA VAL A 133 15.70 -2.32 18.87
C VAL A 133 16.25 -1.17 19.70
N ASP A 134 17.50 -1.23 20.12
CA ASP A 134 18.12 -0.15 20.88
C ASP A 134 18.18 1.14 20.05
N ALA A 135 18.12 2.29 20.72
CA ALA A 135 17.99 3.58 20.08
C ALA A 135 19.15 3.96 19.14
N ALA A 136 20.37 3.48 19.40
CA ALA A 136 21.51 3.78 18.55
C ALA A 136 21.44 2.99 17.25
N THR A 137 21.13 1.71 17.33
CA THR A 137 20.92 0.83 16.18
C THR A 137 19.72 1.28 15.35
N ALA A 138 18.59 1.63 15.98
CA ALA A 138 17.39 2.12 15.28
C ALA A 138 17.68 3.40 14.49
N LYS A 139 18.46 4.33 15.03
CA LYS A 139 18.89 5.54 14.30
C LYS A 139 19.80 5.21 13.12
N LEU A 140 20.72 4.26 13.28
CA LEU A 140 21.58 3.81 12.19
C LEU A 140 20.76 3.21 11.06
N HIS A 141 19.80 2.32 11.37
CA HIS A 141 18.92 1.72 10.37
C HIS A 141 18.01 2.76 9.69
N ALA A 142 17.46 3.71 10.46
CA ALA A 142 16.69 4.80 9.91
C ALA A 142 17.51 5.67 8.93
N GLN A 143 18.79 5.93 9.26
CA GLN A 143 19.70 6.68 8.38
C GLN A 143 20.00 5.92 7.08
N GLN A 144 20.14 4.60 7.14
CA GLN A 144 20.34 3.75 5.96
C GLN A 144 19.11 3.70 5.03
N MET A 145 17.92 3.99 5.57
CA MET A 145 16.68 4.11 4.80
C MET A 145 16.58 5.43 4.03
N VAL A 146 17.36 6.46 4.37
CA VAL A 146 17.24 7.78 3.74
C VAL A 146 17.49 7.69 2.24
N GLY A 147 16.52 8.19 1.45
CA GLY A 147 16.64 8.16 0.00
C GLY A 147 15.35 8.49 -0.73
N VAL A 148 15.39 8.29 -2.03
CA VAL A 148 14.23 8.40 -2.93
C VAL A 148 13.97 7.03 -3.54
N TYR A 149 12.72 6.64 -3.59
CA TYR A 149 12.32 5.29 -3.98
C TYR A 149 11.19 5.33 -5.01
N ASP A 150 11.27 4.45 -6.00
CA ASP A 150 10.20 4.21 -6.98
C ASP A 150 9.35 3.01 -6.57
N ASN A 151 8.05 3.12 -6.81
CA ASN A 151 7.15 1.98 -6.68
C ASN A 151 7.40 0.96 -7.79
N SER A 152 7.42 -0.34 -7.46
CA SER A 152 7.54 -1.42 -8.44
C SER A 152 6.34 -1.49 -9.41
N ARG A 153 5.17 -0.96 -9.02
CA ARG A 153 4.00 -0.82 -9.88
C ARG A 153 4.09 0.48 -10.68
N ARG A 154 4.95 0.50 -11.68
CA ARG A 154 5.21 1.65 -12.54
C ARG A 154 5.28 1.24 -14.01
N SER A 155 5.21 2.22 -14.90
CA SER A 155 5.54 2.01 -16.32
C SER A 155 7.01 2.33 -16.54
N ASP A 156 7.75 1.46 -17.22
CA ASP A 156 9.19 1.65 -17.47
C ASP A 156 9.51 2.01 -18.94
N ASP A 157 8.59 1.71 -19.90
CA ASP A 157 8.84 1.69 -21.35
C ASP A 157 7.85 2.49 -22.20
N THR A 158 6.98 3.30 -21.58
CA THR A 158 6.06 4.20 -22.29
C THR A 158 6.24 5.64 -21.83
N PHE A 159 5.61 6.61 -22.52
CA PHE A 159 5.64 8.01 -22.09
C PHE A 159 5.05 8.21 -20.67
N VAL A 160 4.24 7.28 -20.18
CA VAL A 160 3.70 7.26 -18.80
C VAL A 160 4.83 7.16 -17.76
N THR A 161 6.04 6.73 -18.14
CA THR A 161 7.24 6.76 -17.28
C THR A 161 7.50 8.14 -16.68
N LEU A 162 7.13 9.22 -17.36
CA LEU A 162 7.26 10.58 -16.83
C LEU A 162 6.45 10.80 -15.54
N SER A 163 5.32 10.11 -15.38
CA SER A 163 4.52 10.18 -14.15
C SER A 163 5.23 9.57 -12.94
N ASN A 164 6.19 8.67 -13.15
CA ASN A 164 6.95 8.08 -12.05
C ASN A 164 7.73 9.15 -11.27
N LEU A 165 8.20 10.21 -11.97
CA LEU A 165 8.93 11.31 -11.32
C LEU A 165 8.11 12.03 -10.25
N ALA A 166 6.79 12.10 -10.42
CA ALA A 166 5.87 12.70 -9.44
C ALA A 166 5.48 11.72 -8.33
N GLY A 167 5.60 10.40 -8.59
CA GLY A 167 5.22 9.33 -7.65
C GLY A 167 6.35 8.82 -6.76
N GLN A 168 7.55 9.41 -6.84
CA GLN A 168 8.69 8.97 -6.04
C GLN A 168 8.47 9.22 -4.55
N MET A 169 8.67 8.17 -3.75
CA MET A 169 8.55 8.25 -2.29
C MET A 169 9.87 8.71 -1.68
N LYS A 170 9.80 9.77 -0.89
CA LYS A 170 10.94 10.30 -0.14
C LYS A 170 10.96 9.72 1.26
N VAL A 171 12.11 9.20 1.66
CA VAL A 171 12.39 8.72 3.01
C VAL A 171 13.47 9.61 3.61
N GLY A 172 13.21 10.14 4.78
CA GLY A 172 14.13 11.02 5.51
C GLY A 172 14.13 10.73 7.00
N LEU A 173 14.64 11.67 7.77
CA LEU A 173 14.67 11.62 9.22
C LEU A 173 13.93 12.83 9.80
N ASN A 174 13.28 12.64 10.94
CA ASN A 174 12.76 13.75 11.75
C ASN A 174 13.89 14.40 12.58
N GLN A 175 13.55 15.42 13.36
CA GLN A 175 14.51 16.16 14.19
C GLN A 175 15.19 15.29 15.27
N LYS A 176 14.59 14.15 15.63
CA LYS A 176 15.13 13.19 16.61
C LYS A 176 16.03 12.13 15.96
N GLY A 177 16.15 12.13 14.62
CA GLY A 177 16.87 11.11 13.85
C GLY A 177 16.07 9.82 13.65
N GLU A 178 14.74 9.85 13.79
CA GLU A 178 13.84 8.73 13.57
C GLU A 178 13.32 8.73 12.12
N LEU A 179 12.89 7.57 11.64
CA LEU A 179 12.40 7.38 10.27
C LEU A 179 11.20 8.28 9.97
N LEU A 180 11.26 9.02 8.87
CA LEU A 180 10.20 9.91 8.40
C LEU A 180 9.89 9.62 6.93
N ILE A 181 8.63 9.30 6.65
CA ILE A 181 8.10 9.15 5.29
C ILE A 181 6.89 10.08 5.15
N PRO A 182 7.05 11.29 4.62
CA PRO A 182 5.99 12.31 4.61
C PRO A 182 4.72 11.88 3.87
N ALA A 183 4.83 10.96 2.91
CA ALA A 183 3.70 10.43 2.14
C ALA A 183 2.82 9.45 2.93
N LEU A 184 3.33 8.89 4.03
CA LEU A 184 2.58 7.98 4.91
C LEU A 184 2.05 8.78 6.09
N THR A 185 0.75 9.06 6.08
CA THR A 185 0.11 9.93 7.08
C THR A 185 -0.99 9.19 7.84
N ASP A 186 -1.16 9.57 9.10
CA ASP A 186 -2.30 9.17 9.93
C ASP A 186 -3.63 9.82 9.45
N LEU A 187 -4.71 9.60 10.20
CA LEU A 187 -6.04 10.18 9.91
C LEU A 187 -6.07 11.70 9.99
N ASN A 188 -5.16 12.31 10.76
CA ASN A 188 -5.06 13.75 10.92
C ASN A 188 -4.16 14.40 9.87
N GLY A 189 -3.64 13.61 8.92
CA GLY A 189 -2.71 14.08 7.90
C GLY A 189 -1.27 14.28 8.41
N GLN A 190 -0.97 13.88 9.66
CA GLN A 190 0.38 13.94 10.20
C GLN A 190 1.19 12.73 9.75
N PRO A 191 2.49 12.88 9.46
CA PRO A 191 3.33 11.74 9.12
C PRO A 191 3.30 10.66 10.21
N THR A 192 3.15 9.41 9.79
CA THR A 192 3.19 8.24 10.68
C THR A 192 4.51 8.20 11.45
N GLN A 193 4.42 7.95 12.75
CA GLN A 193 5.58 7.76 13.62
C GLN A 193 5.98 6.28 13.63
N TRP A 194 7.21 6.01 13.25
CA TRP A 194 7.74 4.65 13.11
C TRP A 194 8.66 4.30 14.27
N VAL A 195 8.39 3.17 14.93
CA VAL A 195 9.22 2.58 15.98
C VAL A 195 9.79 1.25 15.47
N GLU A 196 11.10 1.10 15.50
CA GLU A 196 11.74 -0.14 15.07
C GLU A 196 11.55 -1.24 16.12
N ILE A 197 10.96 -2.36 15.71
CA ILE A 197 10.61 -3.50 16.57
C ILE A 197 11.49 -4.73 16.34
N ALA A 198 12.13 -4.81 15.18
CA ALA A 198 13.15 -5.79 14.82
C ALA A 198 14.06 -5.17 13.75
N PRO A 199 15.26 -5.68 13.48
CA PRO A 199 16.17 -5.11 12.49
C PRO A 199 15.49 -4.87 11.14
N TYR A 200 15.42 -3.59 10.72
CA TYR A 200 14.77 -3.12 9.50
C TYR A 200 13.26 -3.41 9.43
N VAL A 201 12.61 -3.57 10.58
CA VAL A 201 11.15 -3.71 10.70
C VAL A 201 10.64 -2.66 11.68
N TRP A 202 9.83 -1.76 11.20
CA TRP A 202 9.18 -0.72 12.00
C TRP A 202 7.69 -0.98 12.10
N ARG A 203 7.11 -0.48 13.18
CA ARG A 203 5.66 -0.46 13.42
C ARG A 203 5.22 1.01 13.60
N ASP A 204 4.00 1.32 13.16
CA ASP A 204 3.33 2.57 13.52
C ASP A 204 3.20 2.67 15.04
N ALA A 205 3.72 3.74 15.63
CA ALA A 205 3.67 3.95 17.08
C ALA A 205 2.24 3.98 17.64
N ASN A 206 1.26 4.38 16.81
CA ASN A 206 -0.14 4.52 17.17
C ASN A 206 -1.06 3.46 16.52
N GLY A 207 -0.47 2.46 15.86
CA GLY A 207 -1.21 1.46 15.12
C GLY A 207 -0.49 0.12 14.99
N SER A 208 -1.04 -0.76 14.18
CA SER A 208 -0.51 -2.10 13.92
C SER A 208 0.22 -2.22 12.58
N ASP A 209 0.22 -1.18 11.74
CA ASP A 209 0.86 -1.24 10.43
C ASP A 209 2.37 -1.36 10.58
N ARG A 210 2.96 -2.22 9.76
CA ARG A 210 4.41 -2.45 9.73
C ARG A 210 5.00 -1.92 8.44
N LEU A 211 6.24 -1.48 8.56
CA LEU A 211 7.15 -1.22 7.46
C LEU A 211 8.31 -2.20 7.59
N ALA A 212 8.71 -2.81 6.51
CA ALA A 212 9.92 -3.62 6.51
C ALA A 212 10.79 -3.26 5.32
N ALA A 213 12.10 -3.37 5.51
CA ALA A 213 13.09 -3.13 4.48
C ALA A 213 14.04 -4.33 4.35
N LYS A 214 14.51 -4.58 3.14
CA LYS A 214 15.53 -5.57 2.84
C LYS A 214 16.88 -4.87 2.72
N PHE A 215 17.79 -5.21 3.62
CA PHE A 215 19.16 -4.72 3.61
C PHE A 215 20.09 -5.80 3.07
N GLU A 216 20.81 -5.51 2.01
CA GLU A 216 21.76 -6.43 1.38
C GLU A 216 22.97 -5.66 0.87
N ASN A 217 24.16 -6.24 1.05
CA ASN A 217 25.42 -5.67 0.54
C ASN A 217 25.63 -4.21 0.97
N GLY A 218 25.30 -3.89 2.24
CA GLY A 218 25.54 -2.57 2.81
C GLY A 218 24.50 -1.49 2.42
N ARG A 219 23.39 -1.85 1.79
CA ARG A 219 22.37 -0.90 1.36
C ARG A 219 20.94 -1.47 1.43
N ILE A 220 19.97 -0.60 1.52
CA ILE A 220 18.57 -0.99 1.32
C ILE A 220 18.33 -1.29 -0.16
N VAL A 221 17.80 -2.46 -0.46
CA VAL A 221 17.46 -2.87 -1.84
C VAL A 221 15.98 -2.68 -2.14
N ARG A 222 15.10 -2.74 -1.13
CA ARG A 222 13.67 -2.43 -1.24
C ARG A 222 13.05 -2.29 0.14
N PHE A 223 11.88 -1.63 0.21
CA PHE A 223 11.00 -1.67 1.38
C PHE A 223 9.53 -1.71 0.95
N SER A 224 8.63 -2.01 1.89
CA SER A 224 7.19 -1.86 1.73
C SER A 224 6.51 -1.63 3.08
N VAL A 225 5.19 -1.39 3.06
CA VAL A 225 4.34 -1.17 4.24
C VAL A 225 3.05 -1.95 4.12
N ASP A 226 2.54 -2.47 5.24
CA ASP A 226 1.31 -3.27 5.30
C ASP A 226 0.07 -2.61 4.64
N PRO A 227 -0.16 -1.27 4.68
CA PRO A 227 -1.28 -0.63 3.98
C PRO A 227 -1.26 -0.76 2.45
N PHE A 228 -0.12 -1.04 1.85
CA PHE A 228 -0.03 -1.26 0.42
C PHE A 228 -0.23 -2.74 0.07
N SER A 229 -0.67 -2.99 -1.16
CA SER A 229 -0.73 -4.36 -1.67
C SER A 229 0.66 -5.02 -1.61
N PRO A 230 0.78 -6.28 -1.15
CA PRO A 230 2.07 -6.92 -0.88
C PRO A 230 3.02 -7.02 -2.06
N PHE A 231 2.55 -6.85 -3.30
CA PHE A 231 3.43 -6.79 -4.49
C PHE A 231 3.99 -5.38 -4.75
N MET A 232 3.53 -4.36 -4.02
CA MET A 232 4.02 -2.99 -4.18
C MET A 232 5.27 -2.79 -3.33
N MET A 233 6.43 -2.85 -3.99
CA MET A 233 7.72 -2.62 -3.36
C MET A 233 8.24 -1.24 -3.77
N PHE A 234 9.01 -0.62 -2.88
CA PHE A 234 9.72 0.62 -3.13
C PHE A 234 11.20 0.34 -3.26
N GLU A 235 11.77 0.64 -4.42
CA GLU A 235 13.15 0.37 -4.77
C GLU A 235 13.94 1.68 -4.88
N PRO A 236 15.21 1.72 -4.43
CA PRO A 236 16.01 2.93 -4.47
C PRO A 236 16.15 3.49 -5.90
N VAL A 237 15.92 4.78 -6.05
CA VAL A 237 16.06 5.49 -7.33
C VAL A 237 17.52 5.86 -7.53
N PRO A 238 18.14 5.48 -8.68
CA PRO A 238 19.45 5.99 -9.03
C PRO A 238 19.46 7.53 -9.12
N ALA A 239 20.55 8.16 -8.70
CA ALA A 239 20.65 9.62 -8.73
C ALA A 239 20.31 10.23 -10.09
N SER A 240 20.65 9.55 -11.19
CA SER A 240 20.33 9.96 -12.56
C SER A 240 18.84 10.00 -12.88
N LYS A 241 18.00 9.27 -12.15
CA LYS A 241 16.54 9.17 -12.33
C LYS A 241 15.75 9.88 -11.22
N SER A 242 16.42 10.60 -10.32
CA SER A 242 15.75 11.28 -9.21
C SER A 242 14.91 12.46 -9.70
N GLY A 243 13.63 12.47 -9.34
CA GLY A 243 12.71 13.58 -9.61
C GLY A 243 13.13 14.88 -8.92
N SER A 244 13.98 14.82 -7.89
CA SER A 244 14.44 16.01 -7.17
C SER A 244 15.20 17.00 -8.04
N TRP A 245 15.88 16.54 -9.10
CA TRP A 245 16.54 17.40 -10.07
C TRP A 245 15.91 17.34 -11.47
N LEU A 246 15.37 16.17 -11.87
CA LEU A 246 14.75 16.01 -13.18
C LEU A 246 13.49 16.87 -13.34
N VAL A 247 12.66 16.97 -12.30
CA VAL A 247 11.45 17.81 -12.34
C VAL A 247 11.79 19.29 -12.50
N PRO A 248 12.68 19.91 -11.70
CA PRO A 248 13.11 21.29 -11.94
C PRO A 248 13.75 21.50 -13.31
N ALA A 249 14.59 20.59 -13.78
CA ALA A 249 15.20 20.67 -15.10
C ALA A 249 14.16 20.61 -16.23
N PHE A 250 13.16 19.73 -16.10
CA PHE A 250 12.05 19.65 -17.05
C PHE A 250 11.24 20.96 -17.08
N ILE A 251 10.87 21.49 -15.92
CA ILE A 251 10.16 22.77 -15.82
C ILE A 251 10.96 23.90 -16.46
N ALA A 252 12.26 24.02 -16.15
CA ALA A 252 13.13 25.02 -16.74
C ALA A 252 13.19 24.90 -18.27
N SER A 253 13.26 23.67 -18.80
CA SER A 253 13.26 23.42 -20.24
C SER A 253 11.95 23.85 -20.91
N VAL A 254 10.81 23.53 -20.29
CA VAL A 254 9.48 23.96 -20.79
C VAL A 254 9.35 25.48 -20.77
N VAL A 255 9.78 26.13 -19.70
CA VAL A 255 9.77 27.61 -19.60
C VAL A 255 10.64 28.23 -20.69
N ALA A 256 11.86 27.72 -20.90
CA ALA A 256 12.74 28.19 -21.96
C ALA A 256 12.12 28.09 -23.35
N LEU A 257 11.50 26.92 -23.65
CA LEU A 257 10.78 26.69 -24.91
C LEU A 257 9.62 27.68 -25.10
N LEU A 258 8.80 27.87 -24.06
CA LEU A 258 7.67 28.81 -24.10
C LEU A 258 8.16 30.26 -24.33
N LEU A 259 9.22 30.69 -23.63
CA LEU A 259 9.80 32.02 -23.83
C LEU A 259 10.34 32.19 -25.24
N THR A 260 10.96 31.17 -25.82
CA THR A 260 11.43 31.19 -27.20
C THR A 260 10.29 31.38 -28.20
N VAL A 261 9.19 30.60 -28.01
CA VAL A 261 7.99 30.70 -28.86
C VAL A 261 7.33 32.07 -28.76
N LEU A 262 7.27 32.65 -27.54
CA LEU A 262 6.69 34.00 -27.33
C LEU A 262 7.60 35.14 -27.84
N ALA A 263 8.91 34.97 -27.74
CA ALA A 263 9.87 35.99 -28.22
C ALA A 263 9.99 36.03 -29.76
N TRP A 264 9.73 34.93 -30.45
CA TRP A 264 9.88 34.85 -31.90
C TRP A 264 9.01 35.86 -32.68
N PRO A 265 7.69 36.02 -32.44
CA PRO A 265 6.89 37.03 -33.12
C PRO A 265 7.38 38.45 -32.85
N VAL A 266 7.90 38.72 -31.64
CA VAL A 266 8.40 40.06 -31.24
C VAL A 266 9.72 40.37 -31.94
N SER A 267 10.57 39.36 -32.16
CA SER A 267 11.85 39.54 -32.88
C SER A 267 11.69 39.56 -34.41
N ALA A 268 10.52 39.21 -34.93
CA ALA A 268 10.21 39.21 -36.36
C ALA A 268 9.51 40.52 -36.84
N LEU A 269 9.16 41.41 -35.88
CA LEU A 269 8.68 42.76 -36.09
C LEU A 269 9.83 43.74 -36.07
#